data_f417765cbdc620abdf1a0ffa02d2230e
#
_entry.id   f417765cbdc620abdf1a0ffa02d2230e
#
_cell.length_a   1.000
_cell.length_b   1.000
_cell.length_c   1.000
_cell.angle_alpha   90.00
_cell.angle_beta   90.00
_cell.angle_gamma   90.00
#
_symmetry.space_group_name_H-M   'P 1'
#
loop_
_entity.id
_entity.type
_entity.pdbx_description
1 polymer ?
#
loop_
_entity_poly.entity_id
_entity_poly.type
_entity_poly.pdbx_seq_one_letter_code
_entity_poly.pdbx_strand_id
1 'polypeptide(L)'
;MIPLICPSANLRDLAEEIASNLGINLIIGKQPTDQPYLYFSEAGLSFFHPEARSKNKFQIDFNSGSTGWRVKRANHEKLIKKALGKSDRPLNILDCTAGMLQDTLLFLTLGHKVTALEQSKILFYLLHDALRRSDDQDIFEKLDLLHTNACSYAAQAKNFDVVYFDPMYPSTKKNALTSGKLDYIAKILEIESINNNSLEDFELLQLIPAKKMVVKRSIKAEPFSTKINYQVAGKTTRFDVYI
;
A
#
# COMPACT_ATOMS: atom_id res chain seq x y z
N MET A 1 13.73 -15.82 7.73
CA MET A 1 14.13 -14.43 7.42
C MET A 1 14.77 -14.45 6.04
N ILE A 2 14.32 -13.62 5.09
CA ILE A 2 14.82 -13.61 3.71
C ILE A 2 16.10 -12.77 3.61
N PRO A 3 17.05 -13.09 2.72
CA PRO A 3 18.25 -12.25 2.51
C PRO A 3 17.99 -11.09 1.55
N LEU A 4 18.82 -10.06 1.64
CA LEU A 4 18.99 -9.06 0.60
C LEU A 4 20.19 -9.45 -0.28
N ILE A 5 19.95 -9.55 -1.59
CA ILE A 5 20.99 -9.85 -2.59
C ILE A 5 21.37 -8.56 -3.28
N CYS A 6 22.66 -8.25 -3.32
CA CYS A 6 23.22 -7.15 -4.10
C CYS A 6 24.29 -7.70 -5.06
N PRO A 7 24.09 -7.61 -6.37
CA PRO A 7 25.07 -8.16 -7.33
C PRO A 7 26.29 -7.27 -7.53
N SER A 8 26.19 -5.97 -7.23
CA SER A 8 27.18 -4.95 -7.52
C SER A 8 27.87 -4.44 -6.24
N ALA A 9 29.19 -4.48 -6.23
CA ALA A 9 29.98 -3.91 -5.13
C ALA A 9 29.77 -2.37 -4.98
N ASN A 10 29.46 -1.67 -6.06
CA ASN A 10 29.23 -0.24 -6.06
C ASN A 10 28.00 0.21 -5.28
N LEU A 11 27.05 -0.71 -5.05
CA LEU A 11 25.81 -0.46 -4.29
C LEU A 11 25.88 -1.02 -2.87
N ARG A 12 27.05 -1.47 -2.45
CA ARG A 12 27.24 -2.17 -1.18
C ARG A 12 26.78 -1.35 0.02
N ASP A 13 27.20 -0.10 0.13
CA ASP A 13 26.91 0.74 1.27
C ASP A 13 25.39 0.96 1.43
N LEU A 14 24.70 1.26 0.34
CA LEU A 14 23.24 1.37 0.32
C LEU A 14 22.54 0.04 0.63
N ALA A 15 23.08 -1.08 0.12
CA ALA A 15 22.55 -2.40 0.41
C ALA A 15 22.76 -2.78 1.88
N GLU A 16 23.89 -2.42 2.48
CA GLU A 16 24.15 -2.62 3.92
C GLU A 16 23.19 -1.80 4.78
N GLU A 17 22.91 -0.55 4.41
CA GLU A 17 21.91 0.28 5.08
C GLU A 17 20.52 -0.34 5.02
N ILE A 18 20.06 -0.74 3.83
CA ILE A 18 18.74 -1.40 3.64
C ILE A 18 18.68 -2.70 4.45
N ALA A 19 19.70 -3.54 4.38
CA ALA A 19 19.75 -4.82 5.09
C ALA A 19 19.73 -4.62 6.62
N SER A 20 20.51 -3.66 7.12
CA SER A 20 20.56 -3.28 8.55
C SER A 20 19.19 -2.81 9.01
N ASN A 21 18.59 -1.88 8.29
CA ASN A 21 17.27 -1.34 8.59
C ASN A 21 16.17 -2.41 8.56
N LEU A 22 16.24 -3.37 7.63
CA LEU A 22 15.33 -4.51 7.57
C LEU A 22 15.62 -5.56 8.65
N GLY A 23 16.82 -5.60 9.20
CA GLY A 23 17.29 -6.64 10.12
C GLY A 23 17.50 -7.99 9.41
N ILE A 24 18.00 -7.98 8.17
CA ILE A 24 18.21 -9.15 7.32
C ILE A 24 19.68 -9.26 6.86
N ASN A 25 20.09 -10.45 6.43
CA ASN A 25 21.45 -10.67 5.95
C ASN A 25 21.63 -10.11 4.54
N LEU A 26 22.75 -9.41 4.30
CA LEU A 26 23.21 -9.02 2.98
C LEU A 26 24.09 -10.11 2.36
N ILE A 27 23.85 -10.44 1.10
CA ILE A 27 24.66 -11.34 0.30
C ILE A 27 25.13 -10.59 -0.96
N ILE A 28 26.43 -10.47 -1.14
CA ILE A 28 27.00 -9.91 -2.36
C ILE A 28 27.26 -11.05 -3.36
N GLY A 29 26.73 -10.91 -4.57
CA GLY A 29 26.96 -11.87 -5.65
C GLY A 29 25.72 -12.60 -6.14
N LYS A 30 25.81 -13.94 -6.26
CA LYS A 30 24.75 -14.76 -6.89
C LYS A 30 23.48 -14.82 -6.04
N GLN A 31 22.35 -14.72 -6.73
CA GLN A 31 21.01 -14.88 -6.15
C GLN A 31 20.64 -16.36 -6.02
N PRO A 32 19.97 -16.76 -4.92
CA PRO A 32 19.37 -18.09 -4.80
C PRO A 32 18.19 -18.23 -5.78
N THR A 33 17.84 -19.47 -6.12
CA THR A 33 16.72 -19.77 -7.05
C THR A 33 15.55 -20.46 -6.36
N ASP A 34 15.78 -20.99 -5.17
CA ASP A 34 14.88 -21.90 -4.44
C ASP A 34 14.26 -21.31 -3.17
N GLN A 35 14.61 -20.07 -2.84
CA GLN A 35 14.07 -19.36 -1.68
C GLN A 35 13.69 -17.92 -2.01
N PRO A 36 12.78 -17.27 -1.23
CA PRO A 36 12.48 -15.87 -1.41
C PRO A 36 13.66 -14.99 -1.00
N TYR A 37 13.81 -13.85 -1.70
CA TYR A 37 14.83 -12.83 -1.39
C TYR A 37 14.41 -11.44 -1.85
N LEU A 38 15.01 -10.42 -1.24
CA LEU A 38 15.06 -9.07 -1.79
C LEU A 38 16.28 -8.94 -2.71
N TYR A 39 16.15 -8.16 -3.76
CA TYR A 39 17.21 -7.93 -4.73
C TYR A 39 17.36 -6.43 -4.97
N PHE A 40 18.55 -5.90 -4.68
CA PHE A 40 18.88 -4.50 -4.88
C PHE A 40 19.92 -4.33 -5.96
N SER A 41 19.58 -3.58 -7.00
CA SER A 41 20.45 -3.30 -8.15
C SER A 41 20.31 -1.82 -8.55
N GLU A 42 20.99 -1.39 -9.60
CA GLU A 42 20.84 -0.05 -10.18
C GLU A 42 19.39 0.27 -10.59
N ALA A 43 18.60 -0.76 -10.94
CA ALA A 43 17.18 -0.61 -11.23
C ALA A 43 16.32 -0.41 -9.96
N GLY A 44 16.91 -0.50 -8.76
CA GLY A 44 16.22 -0.36 -7.47
C GLY A 44 15.93 -1.68 -6.77
N LEU A 45 15.11 -1.60 -5.72
CA LEU A 45 14.74 -2.73 -4.86
C LEU A 45 13.59 -3.52 -5.47
N SER A 46 13.70 -4.84 -5.45
CA SER A 46 12.69 -5.77 -5.91
C SER A 46 12.61 -7.01 -5.02
N PHE A 47 11.50 -7.73 -5.09
CA PHE A 47 11.25 -8.95 -4.32
C PHE A 47 11.05 -10.14 -5.25
N PHE A 48 11.63 -11.28 -4.91
CA PHE A 48 11.42 -12.56 -5.57
C PHE A 48 10.87 -13.61 -4.64
N HIS A 49 9.96 -14.43 -5.14
CA HIS A 49 9.48 -15.62 -4.46
C HIS A 49 9.37 -16.79 -5.45
N PRO A 50 9.97 -17.97 -5.16
CA PRO A 50 10.01 -19.09 -6.11
C PRO A 50 8.62 -19.66 -6.43
N GLU A 51 7.68 -19.58 -5.49
CA GLU A 51 6.30 -20.04 -5.66
C GLU A 51 5.36 -18.97 -6.21
N ALA A 52 5.84 -17.73 -6.44
CA ALA A 52 5.01 -16.71 -7.04
C ALA A 52 4.62 -17.13 -8.47
N ARG A 53 3.41 -16.75 -8.88
CA ARG A 53 2.88 -17.05 -10.22
C ARG A 53 3.73 -16.46 -11.35
N SER A 54 4.24 -15.26 -11.14
CA SER A 54 5.22 -14.65 -12.03
C SER A 54 6.63 -15.11 -11.64
N LYS A 55 7.45 -15.42 -12.64
CA LYS A 55 8.87 -15.73 -12.40
C LYS A 55 9.77 -14.50 -12.43
N ASN A 56 9.21 -13.32 -12.70
CA ASN A 56 9.93 -12.06 -12.67
C ASN A 56 10.00 -11.56 -11.23
N LYS A 57 11.01 -10.74 -10.91
CA LYS A 57 11.05 -10.04 -9.64
C LYS A 57 9.92 -8.99 -9.58
N PHE A 58 9.29 -8.86 -8.42
CA PHE A 58 8.29 -7.84 -8.17
C PHE A 58 8.97 -6.53 -7.78
N GLN A 59 8.69 -5.49 -8.51
CA GLN A 59 9.15 -4.13 -8.25
C GLN A 59 7.95 -3.18 -8.31
N ILE A 60 7.90 -2.22 -7.41
CA ILE A 60 6.92 -1.13 -7.46
C ILE A 60 7.48 -0.05 -8.37
N ASP A 61 6.67 0.40 -9.32
CA ASP A 61 6.99 1.47 -10.26
C ASP A 61 5.79 2.40 -10.39
N PHE A 62 6.00 3.69 -10.14
CA PHE A 62 4.98 4.72 -10.24
C PHE A 62 4.98 5.46 -11.58
N ASN A 63 6.05 5.34 -12.36
CA ASN A 63 6.22 6.04 -13.63
C ASN A 63 5.50 5.33 -14.78
N SER A 64 5.26 4.03 -14.66
CA SER A 64 4.74 3.19 -15.73
C SER A 64 3.57 2.29 -15.34
N GLY A 65 3.06 1.54 -16.31
CA GLY A 65 2.02 0.53 -16.11
C GLY A 65 0.66 1.11 -15.69
N SER A 66 -0.12 0.29 -14.99
CA SER A 66 -1.48 0.65 -14.55
C SER A 66 -1.49 1.79 -13.53
N THR A 67 -0.48 1.89 -12.68
CA THR A 67 -0.37 2.93 -11.65
C THR A 67 -0.11 4.30 -12.28
N GLY A 68 0.91 4.43 -13.13
CA GLY A 68 1.20 5.68 -13.85
C GLY A 68 0.05 6.12 -14.75
N TRP A 69 -0.64 5.18 -15.41
CA TRP A 69 -1.83 5.50 -16.21
C TRP A 69 -2.99 6.02 -15.34
N ARG A 70 -3.24 5.40 -14.18
CA ARG A 70 -4.31 5.77 -13.27
C ARG A 70 -4.08 7.16 -12.66
N VAL A 71 -2.84 7.46 -12.26
CA VAL A 71 -2.44 8.78 -11.78
C VAL A 71 -2.72 9.86 -12.82
N LYS A 72 -2.29 9.69 -14.08
CA LYS A 72 -2.55 10.62 -15.17
C LYS A 72 -4.04 10.87 -15.42
N ARG A 73 -4.91 9.98 -14.99
CA ARG A 73 -6.36 10.04 -15.14
C ARG A 73 -7.12 10.24 -13.82
N ALA A 74 -6.46 10.63 -12.74
CA ALA A 74 -7.06 10.79 -11.41
C ALA A 74 -8.34 11.64 -11.42
N ASN A 75 -8.41 12.65 -12.29
CA ASN A 75 -9.60 13.48 -12.45
C ASN A 75 -10.85 12.69 -12.92
N HIS A 76 -10.68 11.53 -13.55
CA HIS A 76 -11.76 10.66 -14.01
C HIS A 76 -12.21 9.63 -12.96
N GLU A 77 -11.54 9.53 -11.80
CA GLU A 77 -11.86 8.64 -10.69
C GLU A 77 -13.08 9.15 -9.89
N LYS A 78 -14.25 9.08 -10.56
CA LYS A 78 -15.50 9.68 -10.07
C LYS A 78 -15.98 9.09 -8.74
N LEU A 79 -15.77 7.78 -8.52
CA LEU A 79 -16.28 7.10 -7.33
C LEU A 79 -15.54 7.55 -6.07
N ILE A 80 -14.21 7.56 -6.11
CA ILE A 80 -13.39 7.97 -4.95
C ILE A 80 -13.60 9.46 -4.65
N LYS A 81 -13.67 10.31 -5.68
CA LYS A 81 -13.99 11.74 -5.52
C LYS A 81 -15.36 11.95 -4.86
N LYS A 82 -16.37 11.13 -5.24
CA LYS A 82 -17.70 11.21 -4.64
C LYS A 82 -17.69 10.72 -3.18
N ALA A 83 -16.90 9.70 -2.86
CA ALA A 83 -16.74 9.20 -1.49
C ALA A 83 -16.03 10.22 -0.59
N LEU A 84 -14.97 10.88 -1.10
CA LEU A 84 -14.29 11.98 -0.40
C LEU A 84 -15.22 13.18 -0.20
N GLY A 85 -16.17 13.41 -1.12
CA GLY A 85 -17.06 14.58 -1.11
C GLY A 85 -16.39 15.83 -1.66
N LYS A 86 -17.16 16.92 -1.73
CA LYS A 86 -16.65 18.22 -2.16
C LYS A 86 -15.90 18.89 -1.01
N SER A 87 -14.80 19.55 -1.33
CA SER A 87 -14.02 20.37 -0.40
C SER A 87 -13.40 21.55 -1.14
N ASP A 88 -13.46 22.72 -0.53
CA ASP A 88 -12.85 23.96 -1.07
C ASP A 88 -11.36 24.08 -0.71
N ARG A 89 -10.83 23.13 0.03
CA ARG A 89 -9.43 23.06 0.44
C ARG A 89 -8.90 21.62 0.33
N PRO A 90 -7.57 21.43 0.27
CA PRO A 90 -6.96 20.12 0.41
C PRO A 90 -7.43 19.42 1.69
N LEU A 91 -7.85 18.16 1.56
CA LEU A 91 -8.16 17.30 2.70
C LEU A 91 -6.87 16.76 3.31
N ASN A 92 -6.90 16.51 4.64
CA ASN A 92 -5.92 15.74 5.35
C ASN A 92 -6.45 14.30 5.50
N ILE A 93 -5.85 13.35 4.77
CA ILE A 93 -6.33 11.97 4.66
C ILE A 93 -5.35 11.04 5.37
N LEU A 94 -5.87 10.17 6.22
CA LEU A 94 -5.13 9.02 6.74
C LEU A 94 -5.49 7.80 5.88
N ASP A 95 -4.52 7.29 5.13
CA ASP A 95 -4.64 6.00 4.44
C ASP A 95 -4.09 4.89 5.34
N CYS A 96 -4.99 4.12 5.93
CA CYS A 96 -4.66 3.07 6.88
C CYS A 96 -4.09 1.80 6.24
N THR A 97 -4.08 1.74 4.91
CA THR A 97 -3.77 0.53 4.12
C THR A 97 -2.99 0.89 2.86
N ALA A 98 -1.80 1.46 3.03
CA ALA A 98 -0.99 2.00 1.94
C ALA A 98 -0.80 1.03 0.76
N GLY A 99 -0.51 -0.22 1.03
CA GLY A 99 -0.35 -1.27 0.03
C GLY A 99 0.66 -0.87 -1.06
N MET A 100 0.21 -0.73 -2.30
CA MET A 100 1.03 -0.23 -3.41
C MET A 100 0.85 1.28 -3.65
N LEU A 101 0.34 2.04 -2.71
CA LEU A 101 0.02 3.47 -2.79
C LEU A 101 -0.94 3.86 -3.93
N GLN A 102 -1.72 2.91 -4.47
CA GLN A 102 -2.54 3.19 -5.66
C GLN A 102 -3.63 4.24 -5.41
N ASP A 103 -4.31 4.17 -4.28
CA ASP A 103 -5.34 5.15 -3.92
C ASP A 103 -4.72 6.39 -3.27
N THR A 104 -3.64 6.23 -2.49
CA THR A 104 -2.81 7.33 -1.97
C THR A 104 -2.35 8.25 -3.10
N LEU A 105 -1.82 7.71 -4.20
CA LEU A 105 -1.39 8.50 -5.37
C LEU A 105 -2.55 9.28 -6.00
N LEU A 106 -3.76 8.72 -6.02
CA LEU A 106 -4.93 9.46 -6.48
C LEU A 106 -5.25 10.64 -5.57
N PHE A 107 -5.20 10.44 -4.25
CA PHE A 107 -5.43 11.52 -3.28
C PHE A 107 -4.41 12.65 -3.45
N LEU A 108 -3.14 12.31 -3.59
CA LEU A 108 -2.05 13.27 -3.82
C LEU A 108 -2.25 14.05 -5.13
N THR A 109 -2.56 13.34 -6.24
CA THR A 109 -2.83 13.96 -7.55
C THR A 109 -4.05 14.88 -7.52
N LEU A 110 -5.04 14.58 -6.67
CA LEU A 110 -6.19 15.46 -6.43
C LEU A 110 -5.86 16.66 -5.53
N GLY A 111 -4.60 16.78 -5.08
CA GLY A 111 -4.09 17.91 -4.31
C GLY A 111 -4.21 17.76 -2.79
N HIS A 112 -4.63 16.59 -2.30
CA HIS A 112 -4.78 16.33 -0.86
C HIS A 112 -3.44 16.05 -0.18
N LYS A 113 -3.41 16.16 1.16
CA LYS A 113 -2.29 15.70 2.01
C LYS A 113 -2.62 14.32 2.53
N VAL A 114 -1.65 13.41 2.52
CA VAL A 114 -1.86 12.02 2.91
C VAL A 114 -0.80 11.56 3.89
N THR A 115 -1.24 11.04 5.03
CA THR A 115 -0.45 10.16 5.88
C THR A 115 -0.82 8.73 5.53
N ALA A 116 0.11 7.95 4.99
CA ALA A 116 -0.12 6.57 4.55
C ALA A 116 0.62 5.60 5.47
N LEU A 117 -0.07 4.58 5.95
CA LEU A 117 0.46 3.61 6.91
C LEU A 117 0.68 2.26 6.21
N GLU A 118 1.88 1.71 6.35
CA GLU A 118 2.23 0.38 5.88
C GLU A 118 2.83 -0.44 7.02
N GLN A 119 2.20 -1.58 7.33
CA GLN A 119 2.65 -2.46 8.40
C GLN A 119 3.74 -3.44 7.98
N SER A 120 3.77 -3.83 6.70
CA SER A 120 4.80 -4.69 6.15
C SER A 120 6.10 -3.91 5.98
N LYS A 121 7.14 -4.35 6.68
CA LYS A 121 8.46 -3.74 6.57
C LYS A 121 9.07 -3.90 5.18
N ILE A 122 8.90 -5.08 4.60
CA ILE A 122 9.37 -5.37 3.24
C ILE A 122 8.67 -4.45 2.23
N LEU A 123 7.33 -4.36 2.31
CA LEU A 123 6.57 -3.51 1.38
C LEU A 123 6.90 -2.03 1.58
N PHE A 124 7.05 -1.58 2.83
CA PHE A 124 7.48 -0.21 3.15
C PHE A 124 8.80 0.16 2.47
N TYR A 125 9.82 -0.72 2.50
CA TYR A 125 11.11 -0.46 1.83
C TYR A 125 11.01 -0.52 0.30
N LEU A 126 10.17 -1.40 -0.25
CA LEU A 126 9.87 -1.41 -1.69
C LEU A 126 9.19 -0.11 -2.14
N LEU A 127 8.29 0.45 -1.31
CA LEU A 127 7.65 1.74 -1.55
C LEU A 127 8.67 2.90 -1.47
N HIS A 128 9.50 2.93 -0.44
CA HIS A 128 10.54 3.94 -0.29
C HIS A 128 11.48 3.98 -1.50
N ASP A 129 11.90 2.82 -1.99
CA ASP A 129 12.71 2.74 -3.20
C ASP A 129 11.94 3.22 -4.44
N ALA A 130 10.66 2.88 -4.55
CA ALA A 130 9.81 3.34 -5.65
C ALA A 130 9.60 4.86 -5.64
N LEU A 131 9.40 5.46 -4.46
CA LEU A 131 9.31 6.92 -4.29
C LEU A 131 10.61 7.61 -4.73
N ARG A 132 11.77 7.08 -4.30
CA ARG A 132 13.09 7.60 -4.68
C ARG A 132 13.33 7.58 -6.20
N ARG A 133 12.79 6.58 -6.91
CA ARG A 133 12.94 6.39 -8.36
C ARG A 133 11.86 7.10 -9.20
N SER A 134 10.88 7.70 -8.58
CA SER A 134 9.81 8.36 -9.30
C SER A 134 10.27 9.65 -9.97
N ASP A 135 9.74 9.92 -11.15
CA ASP A 135 10.00 11.14 -11.91
C ASP A 135 9.26 12.36 -11.32
N ASP A 136 8.12 12.15 -10.66
CA ASP A 136 7.26 13.19 -10.11
C ASP A 136 7.49 13.33 -8.59
N GLN A 137 8.56 14.01 -8.21
CA GLN A 137 8.90 14.20 -6.78
C GLN A 137 7.96 15.19 -6.08
N ASP A 138 7.46 16.20 -6.79
CA ASP A 138 6.64 17.28 -6.21
C ASP A 138 5.33 16.74 -5.60
N ILE A 139 4.76 15.68 -6.19
CA ILE A 139 3.53 15.08 -5.67
C ILE A 139 3.74 14.46 -4.28
N PHE A 140 4.96 14.00 -3.99
CA PHE A 140 5.28 13.32 -2.74
C PHE A 140 5.62 14.27 -1.58
N GLU A 141 5.78 15.57 -1.83
CA GLU A 141 5.91 16.56 -0.75
C GLU A 141 4.70 16.59 0.20
N LYS A 142 3.56 16.08 -0.27
CA LYS A 142 2.30 15.99 0.50
C LYS A 142 2.06 14.59 1.09
N LEU A 143 3.03 13.68 0.97
CA LEU A 143 2.96 12.32 1.48
C LEU A 143 3.83 12.16 2.73
N ASP A 144 3.22 11.66 3.79
CA ASP A 144 3.90 11.14 4.96
C ASP A 144 3.70 9.61 4.99
N LEU A 145 4.70 8.85 4.54
CA LEU A 145 4.66 7.38 4.52
C LEU A 145 5.32 6.83 5.78
N LEU A 146 4.53 6.14 6.61
CA LEU A 146 4.98 5.62 7.91
C LEU A 146 4.95 4.09 7.95
N HIS A 147 6.05 3.51 8.44
CA HIS A 147 6.10 2.08 8.78
C HIS A 147 5.45 1.86 10.14
N THR A 148 4.17 1.56 10.13
CA THR A 148 3.41 1.26 11.36
C THR A 148 2.13 0.50 11.04
N ASN A 149 1.63 -0.21 12.04
CA ASN A 149 0.28 -0.79 11.99
C ASN A 149 -0.77 0.30 12.27
N ALA A 150 -1.84 0.33 11.51
CA ALA A 150 -2.89 1.34 11.61
C ALA A 150 -3.58 1.38 12.98
N CYS A 151 -3.80 0.23 13.60
CA CYS A 151 -4.40 0.15 14.95
C CYS A 151 -3.45 0.72 16.02
N SER A 152 -2.15 0.46 15.90
CA SER A 152 -1.15 1.05 16.80
C SER A 152 -1.03 2.56 16.62
N TYR A 153 -1.19 3.06 15.39
CA TYR A 153 -1.19 4.48 15.09
C TYR A 153 -2.43 5.19 15.62
N ALA A 154 -3.59 4.50 15.69
CA ALA A 154 -4.85 5.08 16.13
C ALA A 154 -4.76 5.76 17.50
N ALA A 155 -3.99 5.19 18.43
CA ALA A 155 -3.81 5.73 19.78
C ALA A 155 -3.12 7.13 19.83
N GLN A 156 -2.37 7.50 18.80
CA GLN A 156 -1.66 8.78 18.69
C GLN A 156 -2.14 9.64 17.53
N ALA A 157 -3.18 9.20 16.82
CA ALA A 157 -3.69 9.88 15.65
C ALA A 157 -4.23 11.27 15.99
N LYS A 158 -3.85 12.25 15.16
CA LYS A 158 -4.38 13.61 15.20
C LYS A 158 -5.68 13.68 14.39
N ASN A 159 -6.32 14.85 14.37
CA ASN A 159 -7.53 15.06 13.59
C ASN A 159 -7.26 14.96 12.07
N PHE A 160 -8.02 14.09 11.41
CA PHE A 160 -8.05 13.97 9.95
C PHE A 160 -9.40 14.45 9.39
N ASP A 161 -9.41 14.82 8.11
CA ASP A 161 -10.68 15.03 7.42
C ASP A 161 -11.30 13.69 7.01
N VAL A 162 -10.45 12.73 6.62
CA VAL A 162 -10.87 11.38 6.18
C VAL A 162 -9.91 10.33 6.73
N VAL A 163 -10.47 9.27 7.30
CA VAL A 163 -9.79 7.98 7.51
C VAL A 163 -10.19 7.08 6.35
N TYR A 164 -9.22 6.64 5.56
CA TYR A 164 -9.42 5.74 4.42
C TYR A 164 -8.93 4.34 4.75
N PHE A 165 -9.76 3.33 4.46
CA PHE A 165 -9.47 1.95 4.78
C PHE A 165 -9.83 1.03 3.60
N ASP A 166 -8.83 0.38 3.00
CA ASP A 166 -8.97 -0.61 1.92
C ASP A 166 -8.32 -1.94 2.32
N PRO A 167 -8.93 -2.67 3.28
CA PRO A 167 -8.33 -3.92 3.75
C PRO A 167 -8.27 -4.95 2.63
N MET A 168 -7.17 -5.70 2.58
CA MET A 168 -7.06 -6.83 1.69
C MET A 168 -8.09 -7.90 2.07
N TYR A 169 -8.93 -8.30 1.11
CA TYR A 169 -9.90 -9.37 1.33
C TYR A 169 -9.25 -10.71 1.10
N PRO A 170 -9.49 -11.70 1.99
CA PRO A 170 -9.19 -13.07 1.66
C PRO A 170 -9.96 -13.43 0.37
N SER A 171 -9.26 -13.97 -0.60
CA SER A 171 -9.86 -14.44 -1.85
C SER A 171 -10.89 -15.54 -1.50
N THR A 172 -12.17 -15.24 -1.61
CA THR A 172 -13.26 -16.21 -1.36
C THR A 172 -13.38 -17.29 -2.43
N LYS A 173 -12.64 -17.16 -3.53
CA LYS A 173 -12.59 -18.15 -4.60
C LYS A 173 -11.21 -18.77 -4.68
N LYS A 174 -11.11 -20.06 -4.38
CA LYS A 174 -9.91 -20.89 -4.59
C LYS A 174 -9.31 -20.80 -6.01
N ASN A 175 -10.08 -20.28 -6.99
CA ASN A 175 -9.71 -20.17 -8.41
C ASN A 175 -9.73 -18.72 -8.94
N ALA A 176 -9.88 -17.68 -8.11
CA ALA A 176 -9.76 -16.30 -8.60
C ALA A 176 -8.28 -16.05 -8.92
N LEU A 177 -7.98 -15.81 -10.20
CA LEU A 177 -6.67 -15.35 -10.65
C LEU A 177 -6.41 -13.98 -10.03
N THR A 178 -5.74 -13.96 -8.88
CA THR A 178 -5.17 -12.73 -8.33
C THR A 178 -4.15 -12.18 -9.33
N SER A 179 -4.11 -10.86 -9.51
CA SER A 179 -3.05 -10.27 -10.36
C SER A 179 -1.68 -10.70 -9.81
N GLY A 180 -0.68 -10.88 -10.66
CA GLY A 180 0.65 -11.28 -10.21
C GLY A 180 1.25 -10.37 -9.13
N LYS A 181 0.87 -9.07 -9.11
CA LYS A 181 1.28 -8.12 -8.07
C LYS A 181 0.66 -8.43 -6.71
N LEU A 182 -0.63 -8.76 -6.65
CA LEU A 182 -1.31 -9.12 -5.41
C LEU A 182 -0.83 -10.45 -4.84
N ASP A 183 -0.41 -11.38 -5.71
CA ASP A 183 0.19 -12.64 -5.31
C ASP A 183 1.52 -12.40 -4.56
N TYR A 184 2.37 -11.49 -5.06
CA TYR A 184 3.60 -11.10 -4.37
C TYR A 184 3.34 -10.42 -3.02
N ILE A 185 2.34 -9.54 -2.93
CA ILE A 185 1.97 -8.92 -1.66
C ILE A 185 1.53 -9.99 -0.65
N ALA A 186 0.69 -10.93 -1.07
CA ALA A 186 0.27 -12.03 -0.19
C ALA A 186 1.47 -12.85 0.33
N LYS A 187 2.47 -13.14 -0.53
CA LYS A 187 3.70 -13.82 -0.15
C LYS A 187 4.57 -13.00 0.81
N ILE A 188 4.64 -11.69 0.64
CA ILE A 188 5.34 -10.79 1.58
C ILE A 188 4.67 -10.84 2.95
N LEU A 189 3.35 -10.69 3.02
CA LEU A 189 2.61 -10.72 4.28
C LEU A 189 2.73 -12.09 4.98
N GLU A 190 2.75 -13.19 4.22
CA GLU A 190 2.99 -14.54 4.73
C GLU A 190 4.37 -14.66 5.39
N ILE A 191 5.43 -14.17 4.72
CA ILE A 191 6.81 -14.18 5.25
C ILE A 191 6.91 -13.39 6.57
N GLU A 192 6.22 -12.25 6.66
CA GLU A 192 6.22 -11.39 7.84
C GLU A 192 5.19 -11.81 8.89
N SER A 193 4.44 -12.90 8.65
CA SER A 193 3.38 -13.40 9.53
C SER A 193 2.33 -12.34 9.87
N ILE A 194 2.04 -11.45 8.91
CA ILE A 194 1.05 -10.39 9.05
C ILE A 194 -0.33 -10.96 8.79
N ASN A 195 -1.16 -11.01 9.82
CA ASN A 195 -2.56 -11.40 9.74
C ASN A 195 -3.44 -10.16 9.79
N ASN A 196 -4.39 -10.07 8.87
CA ASN A 196 -5.37 -8.98 8.83
C ASN A 196 -6.69 -9.44 9.45
N ASN A 197 -7.09 -8.84 10.57
CA ASN A 197 -8.44 -8.96 11.11
C ASN A 197 -9.22 -7.68 10.76
N SER A 198 -9.70 -7.60 9.53
CA SER A 198 -10.29 -6.39 8.99
C SER A 198 -11.50 -5.85 9.77
N LEU A 199 -12.21 -6.68 10.55
CA LEU A 199 -13.33 -6.21 11.37
C LEU A 199 -12.83 -5.52 12.64
N GLU A 200 -11.90 -6.13 13.37
CA GLU A 200 -11.28 -5.51 14.55
C GLU A 200 -10.54 -4.23 14.16
N ASP A 201 -9.81 -4.26 13.03
CA ASP A 201 -9.15 -3.07 12.51
C ASP A 201 -10.16 -1.95 12.25
N PHE A 202 -11.29 -2.26 11.59
CA PHE A 202 -12.34 -1.28 11.33
C PHE A 202 -12.89 -0.66 12.62
N GLU A 203 -13.16 -1.46 13.65
CA GLU A 203 -13.67 -0.98 14.94
C GLU A 203 -12.69 -0.04 15.63
N LEU A 204 -11.41 -0.36 15.63
CA LEU A 204 -10.36 0.48 16.20
C LEU A 204 -10.15 1.77 15.40
N LEU A 205 -10.18 1.70 14.08
CA LEU A 205 -9.97 2.85 13.20
C LEU A 205 -11.13 3.86 13.28
N GLN A 206 -12.34 3.43 13.65
CA GLN A 206 -13.46 4.34 13.93
C GLN A 206 -13.21 5.26 15.14
N LEU A 207 -12.26 4.91 16.03
CA LEU A 207 -11.91 5.73 17.18
C LEU A 207 -10.97 6.90 16.81
N ILE A 208 -10.41 6.90 15.61
CA ILE A 208 -9.55 7.99 15.13
C ILE A 208 -10.39 9.24 14.92
N PRO A 209 -10.01 10.40 15.53
CA PRO A 209 -10.71 11.64 15.30
C PRO A 209 -10.69 12.06 13.83
N ALA A 210 -11.83 11.96 13.17
CA ALA A 210 -11.98 12.32 11.75
C ALA A 210 -13.40 12.80 11.46
N LYS A 211 -13.57 13.58 10.39
CA LYS A 211 -14.90 14.00 9.94
C LYS A 211 -15.70 12.85 9.32
N LYS A 212 -14.99 11.89 8.74
CA LYS A 212 -15.58 10.67 8.18
C LYS A 212 -14.54 9.56 8.00
N MET A 213 -15.05 8.34 7.96
CA MET A 213 -14.32 7.16 7.53
C MET A 213 -14.86 6.67 6.19
N VAL A 214 -13.97 6.38 5.25
CA VAL A 214 -14.29 5.84 3.92
C VAL A 214 -13.67 4.45 3.80
N VAL A 215 -14.51 3.45 3.66
CA VAL A 215 -14.09 2.05 3.57
C VAL A 215 -14.36 1.53 2.17
N LYS A 216 -13.31 1.09 1.48
CA LYS A 216 -13.42 0.48 0.16
C LYS A 216 -13.78 -0.99 0.30
N ARG A 217 -14.79 -1.44 -0.44
CA ARG A 217 -15.33 -2.80 -0.39
C ARG A 217 -15.56 -3.36 -1.80
N SER A 218 -15.48 -4.67 -1.93
CA SER A 218 -16.09 -5.33 -3.09
C SER A 218 -17.60 -5.08 -3.06
N ILE A 219 -18.21 -4.89 -4.23
CA ILE A 219 -19.67 -4.65 -4.33
C ILE A 219 -20.50 -5.73 -3.66
N LYS A 220 -20.00 -6.97 -3.60
CA LYS A 220 -20.69 -8.14 -3.03
C LYS A 220 -20.31 -8.42 -1.57
N ALA A 221 -19.33 -7.72 -1.00
CA ALA A 221 -18.90 -7.97 0.37
C ALA A 221 -19.92 -7.38 1.36
N GLU A 222 -20.17 -8.07 2.47
CA GLU A 222 -20.96 -7.50 3.56
C GLU A 222 -20.27 -6.27 4.14
N PRO A 223 -21.01 -5.22 4.51
CA PRO A 223 -20.45 -4.07 5.19
C PRO A 223 -19.92 -4.46 6.58
N PHE A 224 -18.93 -3.73 7.08
CA PHE A 224 -18.43 -3.94 8.44
C PHE A 224 -19.42 -3.50 9.53
N SER A 225 -20.27 -2.52 9.22
CA SER A 225 -21.32 -2.04 10.13
C SER A 225 -22.56 -1.65 9.35
N THR A 226 -23.73 -1.82 9.96
CA THR A 226 -25.03 -1.35 9.43
C THR A 226 -25.21 0.16 9.54
N LYS A 227 -24.35 0.86 10.31
CA LYS A 227 -24.43 2.31 10.54
C LYS A 227 -23.76 3.11 9.42
N ILE A 228 -24.00 2.72 8.17
CA ILE A 228 -23.49 3.42 6.99
C ILE A 228 -24.32 4.68 6.75
N ASN A 229 -23.67 5.85 6.62
CA ASN A 229 -24.38 7.08 6.27
C ASN A 229 -24.77 7.10 4.79
N TYR A 230 -23.85 6.70 3.91
CA TYR A 230 -24.14 6.51 2.49
C TYR A 230 -23.10 5.62 1.81
N GLN A 231 -23.45 5.13 0.62
CA GLN A 231 -22.57 4.30 -0.20
C GLN A 231 -22.36 4.94 -1.57
N VAL A 232 -21.14 4.79 -2.09
CA VAL A 232 -20.80 5.16 -3.47
C VAL A 232 -20.43 3.89 -4.21
N ALA A 233 -21.38 3.37 -4.98
CA ALA A 233 -21.24 2.08 -5.65
C ALA A 233 -20.80 2.23 -7.10
N GLY A 234 -19.86 1.37 -7.52
CA GLY A 234 -19.44 1.14 -8.90
C GLY A 234 -19.85 -0.26 -9.37
N LYS A 235 -19.21 -0.74 -10.45
CA LYS A 235 -19.51 -2.07 -11.02
C LYS A 235 -18.97 -3.22 -10.16
N THR A 236 -17.78 -3.07 -9.60
CA THR A 236 -17.06 -4.11 -8.85
C THR A 236 -16.70 -3.69 -7.43
N THR A 237 -16.64 -2.40 -7.20
CA THR A 237 -16.18 -1.77 -5.96
C THR A 237 -17.21 -0.78 -5.48
N ARG A 238 -17.36 -0.66 -4.17
CA ARG A 238 -18.10 0.42 -3.52
C ARG A 238 -17.27 1.04 -2.40
N PHE A 239 -17.65 2.22 -1.99
CA PHE A 239 -17.14 2.91 -0.81
C PHE A 239 -18.28 3.08 0.20
N ASP A 240 -18.13 2.50 1.37
CA ASP A 240 -19.03 2.67 2.50
C ASP A 240 -18.52 3.87 3.32
N VAL A 241 -19.37 4.86 3.56
CA VAL A 241 -18.99 6.11 4.23
C VAL A 241 -19.71 6.23 5.56
N TYR A 242 -18.93 6.45 6.61
CA TYR A 242 -19.35 6.62 8.01
C TYR A 242 -18.96 8.03 8.46
N ILE A 243 -19.87 8.75 9.15
CA ILE A 243 -19.71 10.13 9.63
C ILE A 243 -19.94 10.19 11.14
#